data_0483401d611aaa30053a887a0b02ded2
#
_entry.id   0483401d611aaa30053a887a0b02ded2
#
_cell.length_a   1.000
_cell.length_b   1.000
_cell.length_c   1.000
_cell.angle_alpha   90.00
_cell.angle_beta   90.00
_cell.angle_gamma   90.00
#
_symmetry.space_group_name_H-M   'P 1'
#
loop_
_entity.id
_entity.type
_entity.pdbx_description
1 polymer ?
#
loop_
_entity_poly.entity_id
_entity_poly.type
_entity_poly.pdbx_seq_one_letter_code
_entity_poly.pdbx_strand_id
1 'polypeptide(L)'
;MATQAPQVDLPWWQKYLARGVGCGGGIIAMGLGVFNCVTITPWCIVAGIWQMLAAFIVISAEAPCCCMFIEFVQKYSIWVEGRPQWQKAVLYIVLSLPAIIMCPGLSTVFGSGLLFLCGVLYGMMALGKKGSREDMIAAAQNSTRQNSMKNSLVDGASPLSA
;
A
#
# COMPACT_ATOMS: atom_id res chain seq x y z
N MET A 1 -11.00 0.60 -21.03
CA MET A 1 -10.95 1.96 -20.44
C MET A 1 -10.92 1.81 -18.93
N ALA A 2 -9.74 1.89 -18.34
CA ALA A 2 -9.60 1.85 -16.88
C ALA A 2 -9.96 3.23 -16.35
N THR A 3 -11.09 3.33 -15.69
CA THR A 3 -11.53 4.52 -14.98
C THR A 3 -10.51 4.80 -13.86
N GLN A 4 -9.64 5.77 -14.08
CA GLN A 4 -8.75 6.27 -13.04
C GLN A 4 -9.65 6.87 -11.95
N ALA A 5 -9.72 6.17 -10.80
CA ALA A 5 -10.37 6.72 -9.63
C ALA A 5 -9.68 8.04 -9.25
N PRO A 6 -10.44 9.10 -8.89
CA PRO A 6 -9.85 10.37 -8.53
C PRO A 6 -8.82 10.18 -7.42
N GLN A 7 -7.59 10.59 -7.70
CA GLN A 7 -6.48 10.57 -6.77
C GLN A 7 -6.80 11.60 -5.68
N VAL A 8 -7.26 11.13 -4.53
CA VAL A 8 -7.26 11.97 -3.34
C VAL A 8 -5.79 12.24 -3.01
N ASP A 9 -5.40 13.50 -3.06
CA ASP A 9 -4.04 13.97 -2.85
C ASP A 9 -3.62 13.70 -1.40
N LEU A 10 -3.10 12.49 -1.18
CA LEU A 10 -2.28 12.23 0.00
C LEU A 10 -1.04 13.12 -0.10
N PRO A 11 -0.60 13.75 0.99
CA PRO A 11 0.58 14.58 0.96
C PRO A 11 1.74 13.80 0.30
N TRP A 12 2.34 14.41 -0.70
CA TRP A 12 3.33 13.77 -1.57
C TRP A 12 4.49 13.11 -0.80
N TRP A 13 4.82 13.65 0.38
CA TRP A 13 5.85 13.09 1.25
C TRP A 13 5.49 11.69 1.82
N GLN A 14 4.20 11.35 2.04
CA GLN A 14 3.79 10.01 2.47
C GLN A 14 4.05 8.95 1.39
N LYS A 15 3.85 9.30 0.12
CA LYS A 15 4.20 8.43 -1.01
C LYS A 15 5.70 8.16 -1.05
N TYR A 16 6.52 9.18 -0.84
CA TYR A 16 7.99 9.04 -0.83
C TYR A 16 8.46 8.27 0.39
N LEU A 17 7.87 8.51 1.56
CA LEU A 17 8.17 7.75 2.78
C LEU A 17 7.85 6.27 2.62
N ALA A 18 6.68 5.91 2.14
CA ALA A 18 6.31 4.52 1.94
C ALA A 18 7.24 3.81 0.94
N ARG A 19 7.57 4.47 -0.17
CA ARG A 19 8.55 3.95 -1.15
C ARG A 19 9.96 3.83 -0.55
N GLY A 20 10.39 4.83 0.21
CA GLY A 20 11.70 4.82 0.89
C GLY A 20 11.80 3.70 1.93
N VAL A 21 10.77 3.53 2.76
CA VAL A 21 10.69 2.46 3.77
C VAL A 21 10.60 1.08 3.09
N GLY A 22 9.83 0.95 2.00
CA GLY A 22 9.72 -0.30 1.24
C GLY A 22 11.05 -0.70 0.59
N CYS A 23 11.72 0.25 -0.04
CA CYS A 23 13.01 0.01 -0.68
C CYS A 23 14.11 -0.27 0.36
N GLY A 24 14.25 0.59 1.37
CA GLY A 24 15.24 0.43 2.44
C GLY A 24 15.00 -0.82 3.28
N GLY A 25 13.74 -1.06 3.69
CA GLY A 25 13.33 -2.25 4.42
C GLY A 25 13.56 -3.54 3.61
N GLY A 26 13.27 -3.49 2.31
CA GLY A 26 13.53 -4.61 1.40
C GLY A 26 15.02 -4.94 1.27
N ILE A 27 15.90 -3.95 1.15
CA ILE A 27 17.36 -4.15 1.08
C ILE A 27 17.87 -4.76 2.39
N ILE A 28 17.44 -4.25 3.54
CA ILE A 28 17.79 -4.78 4.85
C ILE A 28 17.28 -6.22 5.00
N ALA A 29 16.03 -6.48 4.63
CA ALA A 29 15.40 -7.79 4.67
C ALA A 29 16.14 -8.80 3.78
N MET A 30 16.63 -8.37 2.61
CA MET A 30 17.46 -9.19 1.71
C MET A 30 18.79 -9.53 2.37
N GLY A 31 19.49 -8.57 2.96
CA GLY A 31 20.74 -8.80 3.69
C GLY A 31 20.56 -9.79 4.86
N LEU A 32 19.50 -9.64 5.63
CA LEU A 32 19.16 -10.55 6.72
C LEU A 32 18.75 -11.95 6.21
N GLY A 33 18.12 -12.03 5.03
CA GLY A 33 17.83 -13.31 4.37
C GLY A 33 19.10 -14.07 4.00
N VAL A 34 20.12 -13.37 3.45
CA VAL A 34 21.44 -13.95 3.18
C VAL A 34 22.08 -14.44 4.47
N PHE A 35 22.01 -13.65 5.54
CA PHE A 35 22.54 -14.05 6.85
C PHE A 35 21.89 -15.33 7.39
N ASN A 36 20.57 -15.49 7.18
CA ASN A 36 19.84 -16.70 7.55
C ASN A 36 20.27 -17.93 6.75
N CYS A 37 20.70 -17.76 5.49
CA CYS A 37 21.23 -18.85 4.67
C CYS A 37 22.59 -19.40 5.17
N VAL A 38 23.33 -18.61 5.95
CA VAL A 38 24.60 -19.04 6.56
C VAL A 38 24.36 -19.93 7.80
N THR A 39 23.17 -19.92 8.37
CA THR A 39 22.83 -20.79 9.51
C THR A 39 22.71 -22.26 9.07
N ILE A 40 23.18 -23.17 9.91
CA ILE A 40 23.28 -24.61 9.60
C ILE A 40 21.91 -25.32 9.58
N THR A 41 20.85 -24.65 10.03
CA THR A 41 19.52 -25.24 10.16
C THR A 41 18.79 -25.24 8.82
N PRO A 42 18.36 -26.39 8.25
CA PRO A 42 17.75 -26.47 6.93
C PRO A 42 16.45 -25.68 6.83
N TRP A 43 15.67 -25.61 7.88
CA TRP A 43 14.43 -24.82 7.93
C TRP A 43 14.70 -23.32 7.84
N CYS A 44 15.77 -22.82 8.44
CA CYS A 44 16.15 -21.42 8.38
C CYS A 44 16.74 -21.04 7.02
N ILE A 45 17.38 -21.98 6.31
CA ILE A 45 17.82 -21.76 4.94
C ILE A 45 16.63 -21.54 4.02
N VAL A 46 15.60 -22.39 4.11
CA VAL A 46 14.36 -22.23 3.33
C VAL A 46 13.65 -20.92 3.67
N ALA A 47 13.56 -20.57 4.96
CA ALA A 47 13.00 -19.29 5.40
C ALA A 47 13.83 -18.10 4.88
N GLY A 48 15.16 -18.20 4.86
CA GLY A 48 16.05 -17.17 4.32
C GLY A 48 15.86 -16.97 2.81
N ILE A 49 15.79 -18.05 2.04
CA ILE A 49 15.49 -18.00 0.60
C ILE A 49 14.13 -17.34 0.35
N TRP A 50 13.10 -17.75 1.10
CA TRP A 50 11.78 -17.15 1.00
C TRP A 50 11.81 -15.65 1.31
N GLN A 51 12.51 -15.26 2.37
CA GLN A 51 12.66 -13.86 2.76
C GLN A 51 13.38 -13.04 1.69
N MET A 52 14.41 -13.59 1.03
CA MET A 52 15.09 -12.94 -0.10
C MET A 52 14.15 -12.73 -1.29
N LEU A 53 13.34 -13.75 -1.64
CA LEU A 53 12.36 -13.64 -2.71
C LEU A 53 11.29 -12.59 -2.37
N ALA A 54 10.77 -12.61 -1.15
CA ALA A 54 9.80 -11.62 -0.68
C ALA A 54 10.38 -10.19 -0.74
N ALA A 55 11.59 -10.00 -0.24
CA ALA A 55 12.28 -8.71 -0.28
C ALA A 55 12.51 -8.24 -1.73
N PHE A 56 12.92 -9.13 -2.63
CA PHE A 56 13.09 -8.81 -4.05
C PHE A 56 11.78 -8.36 -4.70
N ILE A 57 10.66 -9.04 -4.41
CA ILE A 57 9.32 -8.67 -4.90
C ILE A 57 8.94 -7.27 -4.41
N VAL A 58 9.18 -6.98 -3.12
CA VAL A 58 8.90 -5.66 -2.52
C VAL A 58 9.75 -4.58 -3.16
N ILE A 59 11.06 -4.78 -3.28
CA ILE A 59 11.97 -3.81 -3.91
C ILE A 59 11.56 -3.56 -5.37
N SER A 60 11.22 -4.61 -6.12
CA SER A 60 10.78 -4.50 -7.51
C SER A 60 9.48 -3.70 -7.66
N ALA A 61 8.59 -3.80 -6.67
CA ALA A 61 7.34 -3.05 -6.65
C ALA A 61 7.52 -1.57 -6.27
N GLU A 62 8.49 -1.27 -5.37
CA GLU A 62 8.70 0.08 -4.84
C GLU A 62 9.73 0.89 -5.61
N ALA A 63 10.76 0.24 -6.13
CA ALA A 63 11.86 0.86 -6.85
C ALA A 63 12.02 0.27 -8.26
N PRO A 64 11.11 0.56 -9.19
CA PRO A 64 11.25 0.12 -10.58
C PRO A 64 12.56 0.60 -11.23
N CYS A 65 13.13 1.71 -10.72
CA CYS A 65 14.40 2.25 -11.21
C CYS A 65 15.60 1.33 -10.95
N CYS A 66 15.61 0.57 -9.85
CA CYS A 66 16.75 -0.31 -9.52
C CYS A 66 16.79 -1.58 -10.38
N CYS A 67 15.64 -1.98 -10.93
CA CYS A 67 15.49 -3.22 -11.69
C CYS A 67 15.13 -2.97 -13.16
N MET A 68 15.48 -1.79 -13.72
CA MET A 68 15.17 -1.42 -15.10
C MET A 68 15.78 -2.36 -16.16
N PHE A 69 16.77 -3.18 -15.77
CA PHE A 69 17.43 -4.10 -16.67
C PHE A 69 16.64 -5.38 -16.97
N ILE A 70 15.53 -5.62 -16.25
CA ILE A 70 14.72 -6.82 -16.44
C ILE A 70 13.34 -6.41 -16.91
N GLU A 71 13.01 -6.64 -18.18
CA GLU A 71 11.69 -6.35 -18.77
C GLU A 71 10.53 -7.00 -18.00
N PHE A 72 10.78 -8.16 -17.41
CA PHE A 72 9.80 -8.87 -16.57
C PHE A 72 9.43 -8.06 -15.33
N VAL A 73 10.42 -7.42 -14.67
CA VAL A 73 10.22 -6.59 -13.49
C VAL A 73 9.43 -5.32 -13.84
N GLN A 74 9.65 -4.73 -15.01
CA GLN A 74 8.86 -3.58 -15.48
C GLN A 74 7.39 -3.96 -15.69
N LYS A 75 7.12 -5.08 -16.34
CA LYS A 75 5.74 -5.56 -16.51
C LYS A 75 5.06 -5.84 -15.17
N TYR A 76 5.81 -6.45 -14.24
CA TYR A 76 5.32 -6.71 -12.88
C TYR A 76 5.03 -5.42 -12.12
N SER A 77 5.94 -4.44 -12.17
CA SER A 77 5.79 -3.14 -11.53
C SER A 77 4.56 -2.39 -12.04
N ILE A 78 4.37 -2.32 -13.37
CA ILE A 78 3.20 -1.68 -13.98
C ILE A 78 1.90 -2.39 -13.56
N TRP A 79 1.92 -3.72 -13.51
CA TRP A 79 0.77 -4.50 -13.08
C TRP A 79 0.43 -4.26 -11.61
N VAL A 80 1.43 -4.17 -10.74
CA VAL A 80 1.27 -3.88 -9.31
C VAL A 80 0.87 -2.42 -9.05
N GLU A 81 1.37 -1.46 -9.85
CA GLU A 81 0.96 -0.04 -9.73
C GLU A 81 -0.51 0.18 -10.11
N GLY A 82 -1.04 -0.60 -11.03
CA GLY A 82 -2.46 -0.57 -11.40
C GLY A 82 -3.41 -1.16 -10.35
N ARG A 83 -2.89 -1.80 -9.31
CA ARG A 83 -3.70 -2.42 -8.26
C ARG A 83 -4.01 -1.46 -7.11
N PRO A 84 -5.18 -1.59 -6.48
CA PRO A 84 -5.52 -0.80 -5.31
C PRO A 84 -4.51 -1.04 -4.17
N GLN A 85 -4.19 -0.01 -3.43
CA GLN A 85 -3.14 -0.04 -2.40
C GLN A 85 -3.36 -1.10 -1.32
N TRP A 86 -4.61 -1.45 -1.02
CA TRP A 86 -4.90 -2.48 -0.03
C TRP A 86 -4.45 -3.88 -0.47
N GLN A 87 -4.45 -4.16 -1.78
CA GLN A 87 -3.93 -5.43 -2.31
C GLN A 87 -2.42 -5.54 -2.13
N LYS A 88 -1.69 -4.42 -2.29
CA LYS A 88 -0.25 -4.35 -1.98
C LYS A 88 0.00 -4.63 -0.50
N ALA A 89 -0.81 -4.03 0.38
CA ALA A 89 -0.71 -4.26 1.83
C ALA A 89 -0.90 -5.75 2.18
N VAL A 90 -1.95 -6.38 1.65
CA VAL A 90 -2.22 -7.80 1.87
C VAL A 90 -1.09 -8.67 1.33
N LEU A 91 -0.59 -8.37 0.13
CA LEU A 91 0.52 -9.10 -0.48
C LEU A 91 1.77 -9.07 0.42
N TYR A 92 2.15 -7.90 0.94
CA TYR A 92 3.35 -7.75 1.77
C TYR A 92 3.19 -8.45 3.13
N ILE A 93 1.99 -8.40 3.71
CA ILE A 93 1.69 -9.14 4.94
C ILE A 93 1.77 -10.65 4.71
N VAL A 94 1.14 -11.15 3.63
CA VAL A 94 1.18 -12.58 3.29
C VAL A 94 2.60 -13.06 2.99
N LEU A 95 3.42 -12.25 2.33
CA LEU A 95 4.82 -12.59 2.05
C LEU A 95 5.71 -12.61 3.30
N SER A 96 5.38 -11.80 4.32
CA SER A 96 6.17 -11.72 5.55
C SER A 96 5.92 -12.89 6.51
N LEU A 97 4.71 -13.47 6.51
CA LEU A 97 4.29 -14.49 7.48
C LEU A 97 5.06 -15.83 7.38
N PRO A 98 5.27 -16.45 6.19
CA PRO A 98 5.88 -17.77 6.10
C PRO A 98 7.30 -17.82 6.66
N ALA A 99 8.08 -16.78 6.45
CA ALA A 99 9.45 -16.71 6.93
C ALA A 99 9.52 -16.76 8.47
N ILE A 100 8.62 -16.03 9.15
CA ILE A 100 8.56 -16.01 10.62
C ILE A 100 8.12 -17.36 11.19
N ILE A 101 7.16 -18.02 10.52
CA ILE A 101 6.61 -19.31 10.97
C ILE A 101 7.66 -20.41 10.83
N MET A 102 8.44 -20.40 9.74
CA MET A 102 9.44 -21.45 9.46
C MET A 102 10.67 -21.33 10.34
N CYS A 103 11.15 -20.13 10.61
CA CYS A 103 12.32 -19.91 11.44
C CYS A 103 12.16 -18.64 12.28
N PRO A 104 11.70 -18.73 13.53
CA PRO A 104 11.53 -17.57 14.42
C PRO A 104 12.87 -17.09 14.97
N GLY A 105 13.84 -16.82 14.10
CA GLY A 105 15.14 -16.23 14.45
C GLY A 105 15.06 -14.69 14.51
N LEU A 106 15.96 -14.05 15.27
CA LEU A 106 16.00 -12.60 15.37
C LEU A 106 16.12 -11.94 14.00
N SER A 107 16.99 -12.45 13.12
CA SER A 107 17.18 -11.94 11.76
C SER A 107 15.92 -12.06 10.91
N THR A 108 15.20 -13.20 11.04
CA THR A 108 13.97 -13.44 10.29
C THR A 108 12.84 -12.53 10.78
N VAL A 109 12.73 -12.39 12.11
CA VAL A 109 11.71 -11.50 12.72
C VAL A 109 11.96 -10.06 12.34
N PHE A 110 13.20 -9.57 12.36
CA PHE A 110 13.54 -8.22 11.93
C PHE A 110 13.26 -8.00 10.45
N GLY A 111 13.73 -8.88 9.58
CA GLY A 111 13.57 -8.74 8.14
C GLY A 111 12.09 -8.81 7.71
N SER A 112 11.36 -9.81 8.23
CA SER A 112 9.93 -9.96 7.95
C SER A 112 9.11 -8.88 8.64
N GLY A 113 9.52 -8.39 9.82
CA GLY A 113 8.90 -7.27 10.52
C GLY A 113 8.96 -5.98 9.72
N LEU A 114 10.07 -5.70 9.02
CA LEU A 114 10.18 -4.55 8.13
C LEU A 114 9.24 -4.67 6.93
N LEU A 115 9.12 -5.86 6.34
CA LEU A 115 8.17 -6.10 5.24
C LEU A 115 6.71 -5.97 5.72
N PHE A 116 6.42 -6.49 6.91
CA PHE A 116 5.11 -6.36 7.54
C PHE A 116 4.77 -4.90 7.83
N LEU A 117 5.72 -4.12 8.38
CA LEU A 117 5.55 -2.68 8.62
C LEU A 117 5.23 -1.93 7.32
N CYS A 118 5.92 -2.26 6.23
CA CYS A 118 5.63 -1.71 4.91
C CYS A 118 4.19 -2.02 4.48
N GLY A 119 3.75 -3.27 4.67
CA GLY A 119 2.37 -3.69 4.42
C GLY A 119 1.34 -2.91 5.24
N VAL A 120 1.62 -2.67 6.53
CA VAL A 120 0.76 -1.86 7.42
C VAL A 120 0.68 -0.41 6.94
N LEU A 121 1.80 0.20 6.54
CA LEU A 121 1.80 1.58 6.00
C LEU A 121 0.92 1.71 4.76
N TYR A 122 1.00 0.76 3.83
CA TYR A 122 0.12 0.72 2.66
C TYR A 122 -1.34 0.47 3.05
N GLY A 123 -1.59 -0.37 4.06
CA GLY A 123 -2.92 -0.60 4.61
C GLY A 123 -3.53 0.67 5.20
N MET A 124 -2.76 1.41 5.99
CA MET A 124 -3.19 2.70 6.56
C MET A 124 -3.48 3.74 5.46
N MET A 125 -2.64 3.81 4.42
CA MET A 125 -2.91 4.70 3.27
C MET A 125 -4.17 4.30 2.51
N ALA A 126 -4.46 3.01 2.39
CA ALA A 126 -5.67 2.51 1.75
C ALA A 126 -6.93 2.85 2.57
N LEU A 127 -6.86 2.74 3.90
CA LEU A 127 -7.95 3.09 4.81
C LEU A 127 -8.18 4.60 4.86
N GLY A 128 -7.11 5.40 4.92
CA GLY A 128 -7.21 6.87 4.87
C GLY A 128 -7.87 7.38 3.59
N LYS A 129 -7.63 6.73 2.45
CA LYS A 129 -8.33 7.04 1.20
C LYS A 129 -9.82 6.72 1.24
N LYS A 130 -10.24 5.67 1.94
CA LYS A 130 -11.65 5.33 2.10
C LYS A 130 -12.37 6.34 2.98
N GLY A 131 -11.81 6.68 4.13
CA GLY A 131 -12.39 7.68 5.05
C GLY A 131 -12.57 9.02 4.39
N SER A 132 -11.54 9.55 3.72
CA SER A 132 -11.63 10.83 2.99
C SER A 132 -12.66 10.82 1.85
N ARG A 133 -12.89 9.67 1.22
CA ARG A 133 -13.89 9.54 0.16
C ARG A 133 -15.32 9.55 0.71
N GLU A 134 -15.55 8.89 1.84
CA GLU A 134 -16.83 8.89 2.53
C GLU A 134 -17.17 10.29 3.06
N ASP A 135 -16.20 11.00 3.62
CA ASP A 135 -16.36 12.38 4.08
C ASP A 135 -16.70 13.34 2.92
N MET A 136 -16.07 13.18 1.75
CA MET A 136 -16.41 13.97 0.56
C MET A 136 -17.79 13.66 0.02
N ILE A 137 -18.21 12.41 0.02
CA ILE A 137 -19.57 12.02 -0.40
C ILE A 137 -20.60 12.59 0.57
N ALA A 138 -20.35 12.51 1.87
CA ALA A 138 -21.20 13.08 2.90
C ALA A 138 -21.31 14.61 2.79
N ALA A 139 -20.19 15.30 2.52
CA ALA A 139 -20.17 16.74 2.30
C ALA A 139 -20.93 17.14 1.02
N ALA A 140 -20.79 16.38 -0.06
CA ALA A 140 -21.54 16.62 -1.31
C ALA A 140 -23.04 16.40 -1.12
N GLN A 141 -23.45 15.38 -0.38
CA GLN A 141 -24.86 15.14 -0.06
C GLN A 141 -25.45 16.23 0.82
N ASN A 142 -24.70 16.72 1.80
CA ASN A 142 -25.13 17.84 2.64
C ASN A 142 -25.30 19.14 1.83
N SER A 143 -24.39 19.42 0.90
CA SER A 143 -24.47 20.60 0.02
C SER A 143 -25.69 20.53 -0.91
N THR A 144 -25.99 19.35 -1.47
CA THR A 144 -27.19 19.15 -2.32
C THR A 144 -28.49 19.32 -1.52
N ARG A 145 -28.51 18.81 -0.28
CA ARG A 145 -29.66 18.93 0.61
C ARG A 145 -29.93 20.40 1.02
N GLN A 146 -28.86 21.14 1.30
CA GLN A 146 -28.96 22.58 1.59
C GLN A 146 -29.46 23.37 0.40
N ASN A 147 -29.01 23.10 -0.82
CA ASN A 147 -29.50 23.76 -2.02
C ASN A 147 -30.95 23.42 -2.32
N SER A 148 -31.37 22.18 -2.11
CA SER A 148 -32.79 21.78 -2.27
C SER A 148 -33.69 22.50 -1.26
N MET A 149 -33.25 22.60 -0.02
CA MET A 149 -34.00 23.30 1.02
C MET A 149 -34.10 24.82 0.75
N LYS A 150 -33.01 25.41 0.23
CA LYS A 150 -32.97 26.82 -0.13
C LYS A 150 -33.90 27.13 -1.32
N ASN A 151 -33.96 26.27 -2.33
CA ASN A 151 -34.85 26.39 -3.46
C ASN A 151 -36.32 26.25 -3.04
N SER A 152 -36.63 25.32 -2.15
CA SER A 152 -37.95 25.12 -1.60
C SER A 152 -38.45 26.37 -0.79
N LEU A 153 -37.53 27.04 -0.09
CA LEU A 153 -37.85 28.27 0.63
C LEU A 153 -38.06 29.45 -0.30
N VAL A 154 -37.38 29.51 -1.44
CA VAL A 154 -37.53 30.56 -2.44
C VAL A 154 -38.86 30.40 -3.22
N ASP A 155 -39.24 29.17 -3.58
CA ASP A 155 -40.52 28.86 -4.23
C ASP A 155 -41.72 29.08 -3.30
N GLY A 156 -41.55 28.85 -1.98
CA GLY A 156 -42.57 29.10 -0.98
C GLY A 156 -42.76 30.58 -0.64
N ALA A 157 -41.83 31.46 -1.05
CA ALA A 157 -41.85 32.89 -0.80
C ALA A 157 -42.35 33.72 -2.02
N SER A 158 -43.00 33.10 -3.00
CA SER A 158 -43.69 33.85 -4.05
C SER A 158 -44.85 34.64 -3.44
N PRO A 159 -44.81 35.98 -3.41
CA PRO A 159 -45.91 36.75 -2.89
C PRO A 159 -47.10 36.66 -3.87
N LEU A 160 -48.25 36.33 -3.30
CA LEU A 160 -49.51 36.63 -3.89
C LEU A 160 -49.55 38.14 -4.21
N SER A 161 -49.24 38.52 -5.43
CA SER A 161 -49.63 39.83 -5.98
C SER A 161 -50.79 39.58 -6.93
N ALA A 162 -51.97 39.71 -6.39
CA ALA A 162 -53.11 40.04 -7.17
C ALA A 162 -53.17 41.58 -7.33
#